data_7c978101ced333590df43ea8e289fa7a
#
_entry.id   7c978101ced333590df43ea8e289fa7a
#
_cell.length_a   1.000
_cell.length_b   1.000
_cell.length_c   1.000
_cell.angle_alpha   90.00
_cell.angle_beta   90.00
_cell.angle_gamma   90.00
#
_symmetry.space_group_name_H-M   'P 1'
#
loop_
_entity.id
_entity.type
_entity.pdbx_description
1 polymer ?
#
loop_
_entity_poly.entity_id
_entity_poly.type
_entity_poly.pdbx_seq_one_letter_code
_entity_poly.pdbx_strand_id
1 'polypeptide(L)'
;YLGFASHSSAQDHVEALVRKGALERLPYHRGLRLRQRSRAPAAIQLPLVGRVAAGSPILAAENIEAGHGVDPGLFHPRPDYLLRVAGLSMRDAGILDGDLIAVHRTATAETGRIVVARLDDEVTVKRLERNGGRIRLLPANPDFAPIEVDPRRHAFAIEGVYVGLIRPDAAVSPSRRQG
;
A
#
# COMPACT_ATOMS: atom_id res chain seq x y z
N TYR A 1 10.87 13.52 -36.45
CA TYR A 1 11.30 13.04 -37.79
C TYR A 1 11.96 11.68 -37.60
N LEU A 2 11.22 10.60 -37.86
CA LEU A 2 11.76 9.25 -37.90
C LEU A 2 12.34 9.12 -39.32
N GLY A 3 13.65 9.14 -39.50
CA GLY A 3 14.36 9.13 -40.78
C GLY A 3 14.18 7.85 -41.63
N PHE A 4 12.93 7.58 -42.05
CA PHE A 4 12.63 6.48 -42.97
C PHE A 4 13.00 6.82 -44.39
N ALA A 5 13.73 5.94 -45.06
CA ALA A 5 14.27 6.13 -46.42
C ALA A 5 13.17 6.13 -47.50
N SER A 6 11.96 5.63 -47.24
CA SER A 6 10.81 5.65 -48.17
C SER A 6 9.46 5.48 -47.42
N HIS A 7 8.36 5.83 -48.12
CA HIS A 7 7.00 5.67 -47.61
C HIS A 7 6.64 4.17 -47.37
N SER A 8 7.18 3.26 -48.16
CA SER A 8 6.99 1.81 -48.03
C SER A 8 7.64 1.26 -46.75
N SER A 9 8.83 1.73 -46.38
CA SER A 9 9.53 1.28 -45.17
C SER A 9 8.76 1.65 -43.89
N ALA A 10 8.12 2.82 -43.85
CA ALA A 10 7.29 3.22 -42.72
C ALA A 10 6.03 2.35 -42.59
N GLN A 11 5.43 1.99 -43.74
CA GLN A 11 4.24 1.14 -43.78
C GLN A 11 4.53 -0.28 -43.34
N ASP A 12 5.67 -0.84 -43.76
CA ASP A 12 6.14 -2.18 -43.36
C ASP A 12 6.38 -2.25 -41.84
N HIS A 13 6.95 -1.19 -41.26
CA HIS A 13 7.12 -1.11 -39.79
C HIS A 13 5.81 -1.03 -39.04
N VAL A 14 4.87 -0.24 -39.53
CA VAL A 14 3.51 -0.17 -38.94
C VAL A 14 2.83 -1.53 -39.02
N GLU A 15 2.89 -2.22 -40.14
CA GLU A 15 2.30 -3.56 -40.31
C GLU A 15 2.97 -4.60 -39.39
N ALA A 16 4.29 -4.53 -39.25
CA ALA A 16 5.02 -5.38 -38.30
C ALA A 16 4.59 -5.12 -36.84
N LEU A 17 4.34 -3.86 -36.47
CA LEU A 17 3.86 -3.49 -35.13
C LEU A 17 2.41 -3.93 -34.91
N VAL A 18 1.55 -3.85 -35.94
CA VAL A 18 0.17 -4.36 -35.89
C VAL A 18 0.19 -5.89 -35.74
N ARG A 19 1.00 -6.58 -36.53
CA ARG A 19 1.14 -8.05 -36.46
C ARG A 19 1.68 -8.50 -35.10
N LYS A 20 2.60 -7.75 -34.50
CA LYS A 20 3.14 -8.00 -33.15
C LYS A 20 2.16 -7.59 -32.04
N GLY A 21 0.99 -7.02 -32.40
CA GLY A 21 -0.04 -6.61 -31.43
C GLY A 21 0.34 -5.38 -30.61
N ALA A 22 1.33 -4.58 -31.03
CA ALA A 22 1.71 -3.33 -30.41
C ALA A 22 0.85 -2.15 -30.87
N LEU A 23 0.35 -2.22 -32.12
CA LEU A 23 -0.58 -1.27 -32.70
C LEU A 23 -1.88 -1.96 -33.13
N GLU A 24 -2.97 -1.23 -33.13
CA GLU A 24 -4.26 -1.67 -33.73
C GLU A 24 -4.75 -0.61 -34.70
N ARG A 25 -5.35 -1.06 -35.82
CA ARG A 25 -5.99 -0.16 -36.80
C ARG A 25 -7.42 0.14 -36.35
N LEU A 26 -7.78 1.41 -36.36
CA LEU A 26 -9.15 1.83 -36.05
C LEU A 26 -10.05 1.58 -37.26
N PRO A 27 -11.29 1.06 -37.08
CA PRO A 27 -12.13 0.55 -38.18
C PRO A 27 -12.65 1.64 -39.15
N TYR A 28 -12.70 2.90 -38.76
CA TYR A 28 -13.34 3.97 -39.53
C TYR A 28 -12.40 5.13 -39.93
N HIS A 29 -11.14 5.10 -39.54
CA HIS A 29 -10.14 6.13 -39.83
C HIS A 29 -8.79 5.51 -40.16
N ARG A 30 -7.97 6.21 -40.97
CA ARG A 30 -6.56 5.83 -41.18
C ARG A 30 -5.71 5.97 -39.91
N GLY A 31 -6.36 5.85 -38.72
CA GLY A 31 -5.74 6.00 -37.43
C GLY A 31 -5.12 4.71 -36.93
N LEU A 32 -4.00 4.85 -36.22
CA LEU A 32 -3.33 3.80 -35.48
C LEU A 32 -3.46 4.12 -34.00
N ARG A 33 -3.78 3.12 -33.20
CA ARG A 33 -3.79 3.24 -31.75
C ARG A 33 -2.74 2.28 -31.18
N LEU A 34 -1.93 2.77 -30.25
CA LEU A 34 -1.11 1.90 -29.42
C LEU A 34 -2.03 0.94 -28.69
N ARG A 35 -1.87 -0.35 -28.97
CA ARG A 35 -2.49 -1.36 -28.14
C ARG A 35 -1.71 -1.37 -26.82
N GLN A 36 -2.11 -0.48 -25.91
CA GLN A 36 -1.64 -0.60 -24.54
C GLN A 36 -1.99 -2.04 -24.10
N ARG A 37 -0.97 -2.86 -23.99
CA ARG A 37 -1.06 -4.02 -23.12
C ARG A 37 -1.22 -3.42 -21.72
N SER A 38 -2.43 -2.97 -21.43
CA SER A 38 -2.87 -2.76 -20.07
C SER A 38 -2.92 -4.15 -19.43
N ARG A 39 -1.76 -4.67 -19.15
CA ARG A 39 -1.62 -5.62 -18.09
C ARG A 39 -1.64 -4.75 -16.83
N ALA A 40 -2.81 -4.18 -16.55
CA ALA A 40 -3.08 -3.75 -15.19
C ALA A 40 -2.72 -4.97 -14.35
N PRO A 41 -1.74 -4.87 -13.46
CA PRO A 41 -1.42 -6.01 -12.59
C PRO A 41 -2.74 -6.40 -11.96
N ALA A 42 -3.05 -7.71 -12.00
CA ALA A 42 -4.31 -8.19 -11.46
C ALA A 42 -4.41 -7.71 -10.02
N ALA A 43 -5.49 -7.01 -9.69
CA ALA A 43 -5.71 -6.54 -8.33
C ALA A 43 -5.54 -7.71 -7.36
N ILE A 44 -4.73 -7.51 -6.34
CA ILE A 44 -4.58 -8.49 -5.27
C ILE A 44 -5.62 -8.22 -4.19
N GLN A 45 -6.15 -9.27 -3.60
CA GLN A 45 -7.01 -9.14 -2.43
C GLN A 45 -6.13 -9.04 -1.19
N LEU A 46 -6.19 -7.89 -0.51
CA LEU A 46 -5.51 -7.67 0.76
C LEU A 46 -6.52 -7.75 1.90
N PRO A 47 -6.24 -8.51 2.97
CA PRO A 47 -7.07 -8.46 4.17
C PRO A 47 -6.96 -7.07 4.81
N LEU A 48 -8.09 -6.49 5.18
CA LEU A 48 -8.15 -5.29 6.00
C LEU A 48 -8.21 -5.73 7.47
N VAL A 49 -7.17 -5.40 8.19
CA VAL A 49 -7.10 -5.55 9.65
C VAL A 49 -7.71 -4.32 10.28
N GLY A 50 -8.68 -4.53 11.14
CA GLY A 50 -9.31 -3.50 11.94
C GLY A 50 -8.68 -3.39 13.32
N ARG A 51 -9.51 -3.53 14.35
CA ARG A 51 -9.03 -3.56 15.74
C ARG A 51 -8.39 -4.91 16.03
N VAL A 52 -7.15 -4.91 16.47
CA VAL A 52 -6.41 -6.12 16.85
C VAL A 52 -6.74 -6.48 18.29
N ALA A 53 -7.21 -7.70 18.52
CA ALA A 53 -7.46 -8.19 19.87
C ALA A 53 -6.13 -8.41 20.62
N ALA A 54 -6.14 -8.15 21.93
CA ALA A 54 -4.97 -8.32 22.78
C ALA A 54 -4.43 -9.76 22.69
N GLY A 55 -3.11 -9.89 22.52
CA GLY A 55 -2.43 -11.19 22.40
C GLY A 55 -2.68 -11.96 21.09
N SER A 56 -3.58 -11.51 20.22
CA SER A 56 -3.91 -12.19 18.96
C SER A 56 -2.92 -11.83 17.86
N PRO A 57 -2.53 -12.78 16.96
CA PRO A 57 -1.76 -12.48 15.77
C PRO A 57 -2.46 -11.44 14.89
N ILE A 58 -1.73 -10.52 14.27
CA ILE A 58 -2.34 -9.40 13.54
C ILE A 58 -3.28 -9.85 12.40
N LEU A 59 -2.95 -10.95 11.74
CA LEU A 59 -3.74 -11.56 10.65
C LEU A 59 -4.69 -12.67 11.14
N ALA A 60 -5.00 -12.72 12.43
CA ALA A 60 -6.01 -13.64 12.92
C ALA A 60 -7.39 -13.30 12.33
N ALA A 61 -8.22 -14.32 12.11
CA ALA A 61 -9.50 -14.15 11.39
C ALA A 61 -10.43 -13.14 12.07
N GLU A 62 -10.40 -13.09 13.41
CA GLU A 62 -11.19 -12.16 14.21
C GLU A 62 -10.80 -10.69 14.04
N ASN A 63 -9.58 -10.42 13.56
CA ASN A 63 -9.08 -9.07 13.33
C ASN A 63 -9.36 -8.58 11.90
N ILE A 64 -9.81 -9.47 10.99
CA ILE A 64 -10.04 -9.15 9.58
C ILE A 64 -11.48 -8.67 9.40
N GLU A 65 -11.63 -7.40 8.98
CA GLU A 65 -12.94 -6.79 8.71
C GLU A 65 -13.45 -7.08 7.30
N ALA A 66 -12.57 -7.08 6.32
CA ALA A 66 -12.91 -7.19 4.90
C ALA A 66 -11.71 -7.60 4.04
N GLY A 67 -11.95 -7.88 2.76
CA GLY A 67 -10.93 -7.98 1.72
C GLY A 67 -11.04 -6.80 0.75
N HIS A 68 -9.92 -6.18 0.40
CA HIS A 68 -9.87 -5.07 -0.56
C HIS A 68 -9.02 -5.42 -1.77
N GLY A 69 -9.59 -5.21 -2.97
CA GLY A 69 -8.84 -5.29 -4.22
C GLY A 69 -7.93 -4.09 -4.41
N VAL A 70 -6.63 -4.31 -4.47
CA VAL A 70 -5.63 -3.25 -4.59
C VAL A 70 -4.68 -3.56 -5.73
N ASP A 71 -4.32 -2.56 -6.54
CA ASP A 71 -3.23 -2.69 -7.50
C ASP A 71 -1.89 -2.73 -6.76
N PRO A 72 -1.16 -3.87 -6.78
CA PRO A 72 0.10 -3.99 -6.08
C PRO A 72 1.20 -3.10 -6.65
N GLY A 73 1.05 -2.64 -7.89
CA GLY A 73 1.99 -1.72 -8.55
C GLY A 73 2.02 -0.32 -7.95
N LEU A 74 1.03 0.03 -7.11
CA LEU A 74 0.99 1.30 -6.39
C LEU A 74 1.95 1.36 -5.19
N PHE A 75 2.48 0.22 -4.76
CA PHE A 75 3.26 0.11 -3.52
C PHE A 75 4.58 -0.61 -3.74
N HIS A 76 5.63 -0.18 -3.05
CA HIS A 76 6.92 -0.85 -3.06
C HIS A 76 7.59 -0.81 -1.66
N PRO A 77 7.92 -1.97 -1.09
CA PRO A 77 7.61 -3.33 -1.53
C PRO A 77 6.10 -3.63 -1.55
N ARG A 78 5.72 -4.76 -2.19
CA ARG A 78 4.32 -5.21 -2.25
C ARG A 78 3.76 -5.36 -0.83
N PRO A 79 2.54 -4.83 -0.57
CA PRO A 79 1.89 -5.00 0.72
C PRO A 79 1.31 -6.41 0.88
N ASP A 80 1.20 -6.84 2.13
CA ASP A 80 0.61 -8.13 2.52
C ASP A 80 -0.78 -7.95 3.16
N TYR A 81 -1.03 -6.78 3.78
CA TYR A 81 -2.31 -6.45 4.38
C TYR A 81 -2.53 -4.93 4.44
N LEU A 82 -3.78 -4.54 4.68
CA LEU A 82 -4.16 -3.19 5.05
C LEU A 82 -4.45 -3.15 6.55
N LEU A 83 -4.08 -2.04 7.21
CA LEU A 83 -4.42 -1.80 8.62
C LEU A 83 -5.19 -0.50 8.73
N ARG A 84 -6.34 -0.54 9.41
CA ARG A 84 -7.10 0.67 9.71
C ARG A 84 -6.42 1.45 10.83
N VAL A 85 -6.13 2.70 10.56
CA VAL A 85 -5.52 3.60 11.53
C VAL A 85 -6.57 4.07 12.52
N ALA A 86 -6.22 4.03 13.81
CA ALA A 86 -7.00 4.62 14.88
C ALA A 86 -6.17 5.69 15.59
N GLY A 87 -6.71 6.90 15.68
CA GLY A 87 -6.09 8.04 16.33
C GLY A 87 -5.19 8.88 15.46
N LEU A 88 -4.56 9.88 16.05
CA LEU A 88 -3.86 10.98 15.37
C LEU A 88 -2.35 11.02 15.64
N SER A 89 -1.78 9.98 16.21
CA SER A 89 -0.36 9.98 16.62
C SER A 89 0.63 10.09 15.45
N MET A 90 0.18 9.91 14.20
CA MET A 90 1.00 10.00 12.98
C MET A 90 0.51 11.08 12.01
N ARG A 91 -0.28 12.05 12.50
CA ARG A 91 -0.92 13.14 11.73
C ARG A 91 0.08 13.91 10.87
N ASP A 92 1.21 14.27 11.43
CA ASP A 92 2.21 15.12 10.75
C ASP A 92 3.06 14.34 9.75
N ALA A 93 2.90 13.00 9.73
CA ALA A 93 3.38 12.11 8.65
C ALA A 93 2.31 11.89 7.56
N GLY A 94 1.17 12.61 7.63
CA GLY A 94 0.08 12.51 6.67
C GLY A 94 -0.83 11.29 6.87
N ILE A 95 -0.69 10.56 7.98
CA ILE A 95 -1.52 9.39 8.32
C ILE A 95 -2.56 9.85 9.35
N LEU A 96 -3.84 9.79 8.96
CA LEU A 96 -4.96 10.28 9.74
C LEU A 96 -5.83 9.12 10.27
N ASP A 97 -6.68 9.45 11.22
CA ASP A 97 -7.69 8.53 11.72
C ASP A 97 -8.60 8.03 10.60
N GLY A 98 -8.86 6.72 10.55
CA GLY A 98 -9.66 6.08 9.51
C GLY A 98 -8.91 5.72 8.22
N ASP A 99 -7.67 6.20 8.01
CA ASP A 99 -6.85 5.79 6.86
C ASP A 99 -6.61 4.27 6.87
N LEU A 100 -6.44 3.70 5.67
CA LEU A 100 -6.02 2.32 5.47
C LEU A 100 -4.55 2.32 5.07
N ILE A 101 -3.64 1.99 5.97
CA ILE A 101 -2.23 1.87 5.63
C ILE A 101 -1.93 0.51 5.01
N ALA A 102 -1.18 0.54 3.90
CA ALA A 102 -0.64 -0.65 3.26
C ALA A 102 0.65 -1.06 3.97
N VAL A 103 0.73 -2.31 4.38
CA VAL A 103 1.81 -2.84 5.22
C VAL A 103 2.46 -4.04 4.54
N HIS A 104 3.79 -3.96 4.38
CA HIS A 104 4.61 -5.10 4.02
C HIS A 104 5.05 -5.83 5.28
N ARG A 105 4.70 -7.12 5.39
CA ARG A 105 5.00 -7.94 6.56
C ARG A 105 6.48 -8.24 6.65
N THR A 106 7.10 -7.84 7.74
CA THR A 106 8.50 -8.12 8.06
C THR A 106 8.73 -7.98 9.56
N ALA A 107 9.63 -8.78 10.10
CA ALA A 107 10.05 -8.70 11.51
C ALA A 107 11.17 -7.68 11.74
N THR A 108 11.70 -7.05 10.69
CA THR A 108 12.82 -6.12 10.78
C THR A 108 12.53 -4.84 10.02
N ALA A 109 13.05 -3.72 10.53
CA ALA A 109 13.01 -2.44 9.84
C ALA A 109 14.21 -1.59 10.22
N GLU A 110 14.60 -0.70 9.31
CA GLU A 110 15.64 0.29 9.53
C GLU A 110 15.10 1.47 10.36
N THR A 111 16.01 2.14 11.09
CA THR A 111 15.70 3.40 11.77
C THR A 111 15.14 4.42 10.78
N GLY A 112 14.12 5.17 11.19
CA GLY A 112 13.44 6.17 10.39
C GLY A 112 12.21 5.63 9.62
N ARG A 113 12.06 4.32 9.45
CA ARG A 113 10.88 3.73 8.83
C ARG A 113 9.65 3.84 9.74
N ILE A 114 8.48 4.05 9.13
CA ILE A 114 7.21 3.91 9.83
C ILE A 114 6.87 2.43 9.87
N VAL A 115 6.60 1.91 11.05
CA VAL A 115 6.34 0.50 11.32
C VAL A 115 4.99 0.30 11.98
N VAL A 116 4.41 -0.86 11.76
CA VAL A 116 3.40 -1.45 12.62
C VAL A 116 4.15 -2.26 13.65
N ALA A 117 4.08 -1.87 14.89
CA ALA A 117 4.77 -2.50 16.01
C ALA A 117 3.77 -3.04 17.02
N ARG A 118 4.08 -4.19 17.57
CA ARG A 118 3.42 -4.74 18.76
C ARG A 118 4.28 -4.46 19.96
N LEU A 119 3.66 -3.90 20.98
CA LEU A 119 4.25 -3.70 22.30
C LEU A 119 3.31 -4.36 23.31
N ASP A 120 3.76 -5.45 23.92
CA ASP A 120 2.91 -6.33 24.72
C ASP A 120 1.67 -6.77 23.91
N ASP A 121 0.47 -6.41 24.35
CA ASP A 121 -0.79 -6.76 23.69
C ASP A 121 -1.31 -5.67 22.71
N GLU A 122 -0.61 -4.55 22.61
CA GLU A 122 -1.07 -3.41 21.80
C GLU A 122 -0.33 -3.31 20.47
N VAL A 123 -1.07 -3.02 19.41
CA VAL A 123 -0.54 -2.70 18.08
C VAL A 123 -0.58 -1.20 17.86
N THR A 124 0.54 -0.64 17.41
CA THR A 124 0.68 0.79 17.16
C THR A 124 1.44 1.09 15.87
N VAL A 125 1.18 2.25 15.29
CA VAL A 125 1.90 2.77 14.12
C VAL A 125 2.77 3.93 14.57
N LYS A 126 4.09 3.80 14.41
CA LYS A 126 5.06 4.82 14.83
C LYS A 126 6.28 4.81 13.90
N ARG A 127 7.09 5.85 14.00
CA ARG A 127 8.43 5.86 13.39
C ARG A 127 9.41 5.14 14.30
N LEU A 128 10.08 4.14 13.75
CA LEU A 128 11.10 3.40 14.48
C LEU A 128 12.39 4.22 14.62
N GLU A 129 12.92 4.28 15.82
CA GLU A 129 14.27 4.75 16.09
C GLU A 129 15.03 3.67 16.87
N ARG A 130 16.21 3.32 16.37
CA ARG A 130 17.16 2.43 17.08
C ARG A 130 18.50 3.12 17.22
N ASN A 131 19.00 3.18 18.43
CA ASN A 131 20.31 3.77 18.73
C ASN A 131 20.97 3.02 19.89
N GLY A 132 22.14 2.40 19.64
CA GLY A 132 22.94 1.73 20.68
C GLY A 132 22.19 0.71 21.54
N GLY A 133 21.29 -0.07 20.94
CA GLY A 133 20.46 -1.06 21.63
C GLY A 133 19.17 -0.50 22.26
N ARG A 134 18.96 0.82 22.23
CA ARG A 134 17.70 1.46 22.63
C ARG A 134 16.73 1.44 21.43
N ILE A 135 15.47 1.15 21.73
CA ILE A 135 14.38 1.18 20.75
C ILE A 135 13.39 2.24 21.21
N ARG A 136 13.01 3.13 20.28
CA ARG A 136 11.98 4.15 20.51
C ARG A 136 10.97 4.09 19.37
N LEU A 137 9.72 4.27 19.72
CA LEU A 137 8.63 4.41 18.79
C LEU A 137 8.15 5.87 18.83
N LEU A 138 8.51 6.61 17.80
CA LEU A 138 8.27 8.05 17.73
C LEU A 138 6.93 8.35 17.05
N PRO A 139 6.05 9.13 17.70
CA PRO A 139 4.88 9.67 17.01
C PRO A 139 5.30 10.75 16.01
N ALA A 140 4.46 11.04 15.04
CA ALA A 140 4.53 12.20 14.19
C ALA A 140 3.37 13.15 14.52
N ASN A 141 3.29 13.53 15.79
CA ASN A 141 2.36 14.49 16.35
C ASN A 141 2.90 14.92 17.74
N PRO A 142 3.14 16.22 17.98
CA PRO A 142 3.70 16.72 19.23
C PRO A 142 2.80 16.49 20.46
N ASP A 143 1.51 16.24 20.24
CA ASP A 143 0.56 15.94 21.34
C ASP A 143 0.77 14.54 21.95
N PHE A 144 1.65 13.74 21.38
CA PHE A 144 1.95 12.36 21.81
C PHE A 144 3.42 12.23 22.21
N ALA A 145 3.67 11.57 23.32
CA ALA A 145 5.03 11.26 23.75
C ALA A 145 5.64 10.08 23.00
N PRO A 146 6.97 10.06 22.76
CA PRO A 146 7.67 8.86 22.31
C PRO A 146 7.51 7.70 23.31
N ILE A 147 7.45 6.48 22.77
CA ILE A 147 7.39 5.27 23.57
C ILE A 147 8.82 4.68 23.63
N GLU A 148 9.40 4.62 24.83
CA GLU A 148 10.67 3.93 25.08
C GLU A 148 10.40 2.44 25.23
N VAL A 149 11.04 1.61 24.41
CA VAL A 149 10.88 0.16 24.47
C VAL A 149 12.07 -0.44 25.20
N ASP A 150 11.83 -0.99 26.38
CA ASP A 150 12.80 -1.84 27.10
C ASP A 150 12.50 -3.32 26.80
N PRO A 151 13.30 -4.00 25.97
CA PRO A 151 13.06 -5.42 25.63
C PRO A 151 13.12 -6.39 26.81
N ARG A 152 13.58 -5.93 27.98
CA ARG A 152 13.61 -6.74 29.21
C ARG A 152 12.29 -6.68 29.96
N ARG A 153 11.46 -5.66 29.69
CA ARG A 153 10.19 -5.39 30.37
C ARG A 153 8.98 -5.58 29.49
N HIS A 154 9.17 -5.43 28.18
CA HIS A 154 8.10 -5.44 27.20
C HIS A 154 8.36 -6.46 26.11
N ALA A 155 7.35 -7.22 25.74
CA ALA A 155 7.35 -8.00 24.53
C ALA A 155 7.22 -7.04 23.33
N PHE A 156 8.26 -6.96 22.51
CA PHE A 156 8.29 -6.08 21.35
C PHE A 156 8.50 -6.86 20.07
N ALA A 157 7.66 -6.60 19.07
CA ALA A 157 7.78 -7.15 17.72
C ALA A 157 7.44 -6.10 16.67
N ILE A 158 8.11 -6.19 15.51
CA ILE A 158 7.71 -5.48 14.30
C ILE A 158 6.81 -6.42 13.51
N GLU A 159 5.58 -5.99 13.23
CA GLU A 159 4.58 -6.74 12.44
C GLU A 159 4.70 -6.42 10.95
N GLY A 160 5.29 -5.27 10.61
CA GLY A 160 5.54 -4.86 9.24
C GLY A 160 5.96 -3.39 9.09
N VAL A 161 6.30 -3.02 7.85
CA VAL A 161 6.63 -1.65 7.47
C VAL A 161 5.52 -1.03 6.64
N TYR A 162 5.25 0.23 6.90
CA TYR A 162 4.37 1.07 6.09
C TYR A 162 4.97 1.27 4.69
N VAL A 163 4.16 1.05 3.66
CA VAL A 163 4.55 1.22 2.25
C VAL A 163 3.64 2.17 1.47
N GLY A 164 2.59 2.67 2.08
CA GLY A 164 1.66 3.64 1.52
C GLY A 164 0.33 3.65 2.25
N LEU A 165 -0.61 4.49 1.80
CA LEU A 165 -1.95 4.55 2.39
C LEU A 165 -3.01 4.73 1.31
N ILE A 166 -4.23 4.33 1.65
CA ILE A 166 -5.47 4.61 0.94
C ILE A 166 -6.35 5.40 1.91
N ARG A 167 -6.82 6.56 1.49
CA ARG A 167 -7.76 7.35 2.27
C ARG A 167 -9.14 7.20 1.67
N PRO A 168 -10.06 6.48 2.34
CA PRO A 168 -11.45 6.43 1.90
C PRO A 168 -12.09 7.81 2.00
N ASP A 169 -12.87 8.19 0.98
CA ASP A 169 -13.70 9.38 1.10
C ASP A 169 -14.85 9.09 2.10
N ALA A 170 -14.97 9.92 3.13
CA ALA A 170 -16.02 9.79 4.14
C ALA A 170 -17.45 10.00 3.56
N ALA A 171 -17.56 10.50 2.33
CA ALA A 171 -18.84 10.82 1.70
C ALA A 171 -19.54 9.64 1.02
N VAL A 172 -18.92 8.47 0.90
CA VAL A 172 -19.53 7.29 0.23
C VAL A 172 -19.81 6.17 1.22
N SER A 173 -20.74 6.39 2.14
CA SER A 173 -21.47 5.29 2.73
C SER A 173 -22.44 4.73 1.68
N PRO A 174 -22.36 3.44 1.28
CA PRO A 174 -23.36 2.87 0.41
C PRO A 174 -24.70 2.94 1.15
N SER A 175 -25.62 3.75 0.61
CA SER A 175 -27.01 3.76 1.06
C SER A 175 -27.52 2.32 1.05
N ARG A 176 -27.92 1.81 2.22
CA ARG A 176 -28.71 0.58 2.32
C ARG A 176 -29.88 0.71 1.35
N ARG A 177 -29.86 -0.03 0.27
CA ARG A 177 -31.07 -0.28 -0.52
C ARG A 177 -31.96 -1.12 0.39
N GLN A 178 -32.93 -0.45 1.02
CA GLN A 178 -34.10 -1.12 1.52
C GLN A 178 -34.93 -1.52 0.31
N GLY A 179 -35.14 -2.79 0.14
CA GLY A 179 -36.07 -3.43 -0.76
C GLY A 179 -36.75 -4.54 0.03
#